data_2f06cdae387b73908c84653e7dc67f0e
#
_entry.id   2f06cdae387b73908c84653e7dc67f0e
#
_cell.length_a   1.000
_cell.length_b   1.000
_cell.length_c   1.000
_cell.angle_alpha   90.00
_cell.angle_beta   90.00
_cell.angle_gamma   90.00
#
_symmetry.space_group_name_H-M   'P 1'
#
loop_
_entity.id
_entity.type
_entity.pdbx_description
1 polymer ?
#
loop_
_entity_poly.entity_id
_entity_poly.type
_entity_poly.pdbx_seq_one_letter_code
_entity_poly.pdbx_strand_id
1 'polypeptide(L)'
;MTLDTSIAKLGEGTIVSLDSGEVVFKLAAFDNNPIVKPQDVGLTWRGNGGLRVGAIFNGGAEVFQDKVLLMPRCHQKYKKGTFFDETLGIERSCLEDYVSEVWPLVSSDGIHFARFNDMVIRADGTDHQDFVYGIEDIRIIKCNPKYLLVGCGKTKPPFKGLNADRIAIYSTDDFTTITYNGMVESFDSRNAIPFPEPVNGQHYMLFRFHPNIHLDSLEAGQDQLLNPSSHKEQWERIYMQRNQNLLLEAGYYPHEKEKIGPGTQVVKTNMGWLLIYHAVGEINDNLCKIYGLARGIERGYSICAALLDTSNPRKVLCRTQNPIYIPSAPYELYGDVQYPVDVPAVVFPVGAVVRQGKLILYAGAADKYIVLLSCRLDNLVSYLWEYCNYTTR
;
A
#
# COMPACT_ATOMS: atom_id res chain seq x y z
N MET A 1 -5.73 -7.90 26.39
CA MET A 1 -4.84 -6.71 26.36
C MET A 1 -5.60 -5.66 25.58
N THR A 2 -5.70 -4.46 26.07
CA THR A 2 -6.42 -3.40 25.34
C THR A 2 -5.54 -2.85 24.20
N LEU A 3 -6.17 -2.33 23.15
CA LEU A 3 -5.49 -1.70 22.01
C LEU A 3 -4.42 -0.69 22.47
N ASP A 4 -4.79 0.17 23.42
CA ASP A 4 -3.91 1.23 23.91
C ASP A 4 -2.64 0.70 24.60
N THR A 5 -2.77 -0.38 25.39
CA THR A 5 -1.63 -0.98 26.10
C THR A 5 -0.64 -1.66 25.15
N SER A 6 -1.15 -2.28 24.08
CA SER A 6 -0.31 -2.95 23.07
C SER A 6 0.43 -1.95 22.21
N ILE A 7 -0.25 -0.89 21.75
CA ILE A 7 0.34 0.17 20.93
C ILE A 7 1.45 0.91 21.68
N ALA A 8 1.31 1.15 22.98
CA ALA A 8 2.34 1.82 23.78
C ALA A 8 3.70 1.08 23.74
N LYS A 9 3.70 -0.24 23.54
CA LYS A 9 4.90 -1.09 23.49
C LYS A 9 5.57 -1.17 22.11
N LEU A 10 4.93 -0.67 21.06
CA LEU A 10 5.51 -0.65 19.71
C LEU A 10 6.74 0.26 19.66
N GLY A 11 7.66 -0.05 18.77
CA GLY A 11 8.88 0.73 18.59
C GLY A 11 8.60 2.16 18.11
N GLU A 12 9.52 3.05 18.36
CA GLU A 12 9.39 4.50 18.11
C GLU A 12 10.06 4.96 16.82
N GLY A 13 10.78 4.05 16.13
CA GLY A 13 11.68 4.42 15.04
C GLY A 13 12.96 5.07 15.57
N THR A 14 13.97 5.13 14.75
CA THR A 14 15.28 5.69 15.14
C THR A 14 15.90 6.49 14.00
N ILE A 15 16.65 7.53 14.34
CA ILE A 15 17.52 8.25 13.41
C ILE A 15 18.90 7.59 13.48
N VAL A 16 19.46 7.24 12.33
CA VAL A 16 20.76 6.53 12.22
C VAL A 16 21.64 7.28 11.24
N SER A 17 22.92 7.44 11.59
CA SER A 17 23.92 7.96 10.65
C SER A 17 24.56 6.81 9.90
N LEU A 18 24.64 6.92 8.58
CA LEU A 18 25.36 5.97 7.73
C LEU A 18 26.87 6.26 7.76
N ASP A 19 27.67 5.29 7.33
CA ASP A 19 29.13 5.47 7.16
C ASP A 19 29.48 6.60 6.18
N SER A 20 28.58 6.92 5.25
CA SER A 20 28.68 8.04 4.30
C SER A 20 28.48 9.41 4.94
N GLY A 21 28.03 9.48 6.19
CA GLY A 21 27.64 10.71 6.88
C GLY A 21 26.18 11.14 6.64
N GLU A 22 25.45 10.42 5.79
CA GLU A 22 24.02 10.65 5.60
C GLU A 22 23.23 10.24 6.84
N VAL A 23 22.14 10.95 7.10
CA VAL A 23 21.23 10.65 8.23
C VAL A 23 19.96 10.05 7.68
N VAL A 24 19.55 8.89 8.18
CA VAL A 24 18.35 8.17 7.74
C VAL A 24 17.42 7.91 8.92
N PHE A 25 16.11 7.87 8.64
CA PHE A 25 15.11 7.40 9.60
C PHE A 25 14.85 5.91 9.36
N LYS A 26 14.82 5.13 10.42
CA LYS A 26 14.53 3.70 10.38
C LYS A 26 13.25 3.42 11.17
N LEU A 27 12.20 2.93 10.51
CA LEU A 27 11.01 2.40 11.18
C LEU A 27 11.39 1.19 12.05
N ALA A 28 10.72 1.06 13.18
CA ALA A 28 10.84 -0.13 14.01
C ALA A 28 9.95 -1.25 13.45
N ALA A 29 10.53 -2.40 13.17
CA ALA A 29 9.76 -3.61 12.89
C ALA A 29 9.29 -4.25 14.22
N PHE A 30 8.09 -4.81 14.23
CA PHE A 30 7.61 -5.57 15.38
C PHE A 30 8.36 -6.91 15.47
N ASP A 31 8.82 -7.27 16.67
CA ASP A 31 9.69 -8.43 16.86
C ASP A 31 9.06 -9.77 16.42
N ASN A 32 7.73 -9.87 16.54
CA ASN A 32 7.01 -11.09 16.19
C ASN A 32 6.35 -11.01 14.80
N ASN A 33 6.94 -10.24 13.87
CA ASN A 33 6.54 -10.27 12.47
C ASN A 33 6.84 -11.65 11.83
N PRO A 34 6.04 -12.07 10.83
CA PRO A 34 4.83 -11.45 10.32
C PRO A 34 3.64 -11.63 11.27
N ILE A 35 2.82 -10.56 11.43
CA ILE A 35 1.67 -10.56 12.34
C ILE A 35 0.44 -11.30 11.79
N VAL A 36 0.33 -11.46 10.47
CA VAL A 36 -0.71 -12.27 9.84
C VAL A 36 -0.07 -13.15 8.77
N LYS A 37 -0.34 -14.44 8.88
CA LYS A 37 0.05 -15.47 7.91
C LYS A 37 -1.20 -16.07 7.27
N PRO A 38 -1.12 -16.58 6.03
CA PRO A 38 -2.27 -17.22 5.37
C PRO A 38 -2.91 -18.33 6.20
N GLN A 39 -2.09 -19.10 6.93
CA GLN A 39 -2.56 -20.21 7.77
C GLN A 39 -3.44 -19.72 8.94
N ASP A 40 -3.14 -18.55 9.49
CA ASP A 40 -3.83 -17.97 10.64
C ASP A 40 -5.31 -17.68 10.34
N VAL A 41 -5.63 -17.47 9.05
CA VAL A 41 -6.98 -17.14 8.58
C VAL A 41 -7.60 -18.24 7.70
N GLY A 42 -6.98 -19.42 7.65
CA GLY A 42 -7.51 -20.57 6.93
C GLY A 42 -7.27 -20.56 5.40
N LEU A 43 -6.35 -19.74 4.91
CA LEU A 43 -5.95 -19.71 3.49
C LEU A 43 -4.99 -20.86 3.17
N THR A 44 -5.50 -22.09 3.27
CA THR A 44 -4.77 -23.32 2.95
C THR A 44 -5.64 -24.26 2.14
N TRP A 45 -5.02 -25.10 1.31
CA TRP A 45 -5.71 -26.16 0.57
C TRP A 45 -4.84 -27.40 0.38
N ARG A 46 -5.46 -28.54 0.14
CA ARG A 46 -4.77 -29.78 -0.21
C ARG A 46 -4.61 -29.87 -1.73
N GLY A 47 -3.37 -30.00 -2.18
CA GLY A 47 -3.01 -30.23 -3.58
C GLY A 47 -2.21 -31.53 -3.75
N ASN A 48 -1.90 -31.87 -4.99
CA ASN A 48 -1.01 -32.99 -5.30
C ASN A 48 0.37 -32.70 -4.69
N GLY A 49 0.75 -33.40 -3.63
CA GLY A 49 2.03 -33.22 -2.92
C GLY A 49 1.91 -32.57 -1.53
N GLY A 50 0.72 -32.43 -0.96
CA GLY A 50 0.53 -32.00 0.44
C GLY A 50 -0.27 -30.73 0.64
N LEU A 51 -0.13 -30.15 1.83
CA LEU A 51 -0.77 -28.89 2.20
C LEU A 51 -0.11 -27.73 1.42
N ARG A 52 -0.93 -26.90 0.79
CA ARG A 52 -0.55 -25.66 0.12
C ARG A 52 -1.06 -24.48 0.92
N VAL A 53 -0.35 -23.38 0.82
CA VAL A 53 -0.63 -22.14 1.56
C VAL A 53 -0.93 -21.02 0.56
N GLY A 54 -2.02 -20.30 0.79
CA GLY A 54 -2.39 -19.11 0.04
C GLY A 54 -1.50 -17.91 0.33
N ALA A 55 -2.02 -16.71 0.10
CA ALA A 55 -1.34 -15.47 0.43
C ALA A 55 -2.31 -14.47 1.07
N ILE A 56 -1.81 -13.64 1.98
CA ILE A 56 -2.54 -12.54 2.61
C ILE A 56 -1.61 -11.36 2.82
N PHE A 57 -1.87 -10.23 2.16
CA PHE A 57 -0.99 -9.07 2.17
C PHE A 57 -1.71 -7.79 1.71
N ASN A 58 -1.06 -6.64 1.75
CA ASN A 58 -1.50 -5.36 1.18
C ASN A 58 -2.91 -4.93 1.63
N GLY A 59 -3.14 -4.79 2.93
CA GLY A 59 -4.44 -4.38 3.48
C GLY A 59 -4.47 -2.94 3.97
N GLY A 60 -5.43 -2.14 3.51
CA GLY A 60 -5.76 -0.86 4.13
C GLY A 60 -6.19 -1.06 5.58
N ALA A 61 -5.91 -0.07 6.43
CA ALA A 61 -6.18 -0.12 7.86
C ALA A 61 -6.98 1.10 8.32
N GLU A 62 -7.90 0.90 9.28
CA GLU A 62 -8.63 1.98 9.93
C GLU A 62 -9.01 1.58 11.37
N VAL A 63 -9.18 2.57 12.23
CA VAL A 63 -9.74 2.35 13.57
C VAL A 63 -11.25 2.43 13.50
N PHE A 64 -11.91 1.34 13.79
CA PHE A 64 -13.36 1.21 13.80
C PHE A 64 -13.82 0.62 15.14
N GLN A 65 -14.71 1.32 15.85
CA GLN A 65 -15.22 0.90 17.17
C GLN A 65 -14.11 0.47 18.14
N ASP A 66 -13.08 1.31 18.28
CA ASP A 66 -11.89 1.10 19.13
C ASP A 66 -11.03 -0.15 18.79
N LYS A 67 -11.29 -0.77 17.65
CA LYS A 67 -10.49 -1.88 17.10
C LYS A 67 -9.77 -1.45 15.84
N VAL A 68 -8.71 -2.14 15.47
CA VAL A 68 -8.08 -1.99 14.15
C VAL A 68 -8.74 -2.96 13.18
N LEU A 69 -9.24 -2.43 12.09
CA LEU A 69 -9.74 -3.18 10.96
C LEU A 69 -8.69 -3.19 9.84
N LEU A 70 -8.46 -4.33 9.22
CA LEU A 70 -7.65 -4.49 8.02
C LEU A 70 -8.50 -5.06 6.88
N MET A 71 -8.23 -4.62 5.65
CA MET A 71 -8.88 -5.12 4.44
C MET A 71 -7.81 -5.71 3.48
N PRO A 72 -7.15 -6.82 3.87
CA PRO A 72 -6.06 -7.39 3.09
C PRO A 72 -6.55 -8.07 1.82
N ARG A 73 -5.68 -8.07 0.84
CA ARG A 73 -5.76 -8.87 -0.37
C ARG A 73 -5.42 -10.31 -0.03
N CYS A 74 -6.28 -11.22 -0.44
CA CYS A 74 -6.20 -12.65 -0.16
C CYS A 74 -6.22 -13.46 -1.45
N HIS A 75 -5.42 -14.51 -1.49
CA HIS A 75 -5.44 -15.51 -2.56
C HIS A 75 -5.58 -16.88 -1.92
N GLN A 76 -6.67 -17.57 -2.25
CA GLN A 76 -6.89 -18.92 -1.72
C GLN A 76 -6.03 -19.95 -2.42
N LYS A 77 -6.05 -19.93 -3.78
CA LYS A 77 -5.38 -20.93 -4.62
C LYS A 77 -4.68 -20.23 -5.78
N TYR A 78 -3.44 -20.59 -6.03
CA TYR A 78 -2.69 -20.16 -7.20
C TYR A 78 -1.48 -21.08 -7.37
N LYS A 79 -0.91 -21.07 -8.58
CA LYS A 79 0.31 -21.80 -8.92
C LYS A 79 1.31 -20.86 -9.53
N LYS A 80 2.57 -21.02 -9.17
CA LYS A 80 3.66 -20.36 -9.89
C LYS A 80 3.83 -21.05 -11.25
N GLY A 81 3.89 -20.25 -12.29
CA GLY A 81 4.09 -20.69 -13.67
C GLY A 81 4.96 -19.69 -14.41
N THR A 82 5.21 -19.98 -15.67
CA THR A 82 5.90 -19.07 -16.58
C THR A 82 5.09 -18.93 -17.87
N PHE A 83 5.31 -17.82 -18.57
CA PHE A 83 4.78 -17.61 -19.92
C PHE A 83 5.79 -16.83 -20.74
N PHE A 84 5.77 -17.04 -22.05
CA PHE A 84 6.58 -16.27 -22.97
C PHE A 84 5.88 -14.93 -23.27
N ASP A 85 6.56 -13.84 -22.97
CA ASP A 85 6.08 -12.49 -23.29
C ASP A 85 6.56 -12.11 -24.70
N GLU A 86 5.69 -12.24 -25.68
CA GLU A 86 6.00 -11.97 -27.08
C GLU A 86 6.44 -10.52 -27.31
N THR A 87 5.94 -9.57 -26.49
CA THR A 87 6.28 -8.14 -26.61
C THR A 87 7.72 -7.87 -26.19
N LEU A 88 8.19 -8.57 -25.16
CA LEU A 88 9.54 -8.42 -24.61
C LEU A 88 10.52 -9.48 -25.13
N GLY A 89 10.03 -10.53 -25.78
CA GLY A 89 10.84 -11.65 -26.26
C GLY A 89 11.50 -12.49 -25.17
N ILE A 90 10.94 -12.50 -23.96
CA ILE A 90 11.51 -13.21 -22.79
C ILE A 90 10.49 -14.08 -22.08
N GLU A 91 10.95 -15.09 -21.37
CA GLU A 91 10.13 -15.86 -20.44
C GLU A 91 9.93 -15.07 -19.13
N ARG A 92 8.68 -14.96 -18.68
CA ARG A 92 8.31 -14.25 -17.46
C ARG A 92 7.57 -15.16 -16.51
N SER A 93 7.82 -14.97 -15.21
CA SER A 93 7.04 -15.62 -14.16
C SER A 93 5.61 -15.11 -14.15
N CYS A 94 4.66 -15.99 -13.87
CA CYS A 94 3.25 -15.65 -13.65
C CYS A 94 2.69 -16.46 -12.48
N LEU A 95 1.47 -16.10 -12.09
CA LEU A 95 0.67 -16.86 -11.15
C LEU A 95 -0.60 -17.35 -11.87
N GLU A 96 -0.74 -18.64 -11.98
CA GLU A 96 -1.90 -19.30 -12.59
C GLU A 96 -3.01 -19.44 -11.55
N ASP A 97 -4.27 -19.41 -12.00
CA ASP A 97 -5.47 -19.46 -11.17
C ASP A 97 -5.53 -18.32 -10.14
N TYR A 98 -4.95 -17.17 -10.50
CA TYR A 98 -4.81 -16.02 -9.61
C TYR A 98 -6.07 -15.17 -9.65
N VAL A 99 -6.88 -15.27 -8.60
CA VAL A 99 -8.02 -14.38 -8.32
C VAL A 99 -7.87 -13.83 -6.92
N SER A 100 -7.86 -12.51 -6.80
CA SER A 100 -7.75 -11.84 -5.51
C SER A 100 -9.13 -11.60 -4.89
N GLU A 101 -9.19 -11.74 -3.60
CA GLU A 101 -10.34 -11.41 -2.75
C GLU A 101 -9.90 -10.47 -1.63
N VAL A 102 -10.83 -9.79 -0.99
CA VAL A 102 -10.55 -9.00 0.21
C VAL A 102 -11.30 -9.61 1.39
N TRP A 103 -10.56 -9.99 2.43
CA TRP A 103 -11.09 -10.59 3.64
C TRP A 103 -10.90 -9.65 4.82
N PRO A 104 -11.96 -8.99 5.34
CA PRO A 104 -11.83 -8.12 6.49
C PRO A 104 -11.33 -8.87 7.73
N LEU A 105 -10.32 -8.28 8.36
CA LEU A 105 -9.77 -8.75 9.63
C LEU A 105 -9.94 -7.68 10.70
N VAL A 106 -10.04 -8.09 11.95
CA VAL A 106 -10.17 -7.18 13.08
C VAL A 106 -9.23 -7.57 14.21
N SER A 107 -8.71 -6.57 14.91
CA SER A 107 -7.87 -6.73 16.09
C SER A 107 -8.28 -5.78 17.20
N SER A 108 -8.36 -6.27 18.44
CA SER A 108 -8.57 -5.43 19.62
C SER A 108 -7.28 -4.84 20.19
N ASP A 109 -6.11 -5.30 19.74
CA ASP A 109 -4.80 -4.84 20.22
C ASP A 109 -3.90 -4.30 19.11
N GLY A 110 -4.36 -4.36 17.85
CA GLY A 110 -3.61 -3.91 16.68
C GLY A 110 -2.50 -4.85 16.21
N ILE A 111 -2.38 -6.03 16.84
CA ILE A 111 -1.31 -7.02 16.59
C ILE A 111 -1.89 -8.37 16.19
N HIS A 112 -2.83 -8.89 16.95
CA HIS A 112 -3.44 -10.20 16.73
C HIS A 112 -4.76 -10.04 15.99
N PHE A 113 -4.81 -10.51 14.75
CA PHE A 113 -5.95 -10.37 13.86
C PHE A 113 -6.71 -11.67 13.68
N ALA A 114 -8.04 -11.56 13.60
CA ALA A 114 -8.94 -12.63 13.21
C ALA A 114 -9.91 -12.12 12.13
N ARG A 115 -10.60 -13.04 11.47
CA ARG A 115 -11.69 -12.66 10.54
C ARG A 115 -12.71 -11.78 11.27
N PHE A 116 -13.06 -10.65 10.64
CA PHE A 116 -14.07 -9.74 11.22
C PHE A 116 -15.45 -10.35 11.14
N ASN A 117 -15.78 -10.98 10.00
CA ASN A 117 -17.01 -11.70 9.71
C ASN A 117 -16.76 -12.63 8.52
N ASP A 118 -17.80 -13.28 8.01
CA ASP A 118 -17.71 -14.15 6.82
C ASP A 118 -17.78 -13.38 5.51
N MET A 119 -17.86 -12.04 5.56
CA MET A 119 -17.88 -11.21 4.36
C MET A 119 -16.57 -11.32 3.60
N VAL A 120 -16.70 -11.35 2.27
CA VAL A 120 -15.59 -11.34 1.32
C VAL A 120 -15.99 -10.43 0.16
N ILE A 121 -15.10 -9.48 -0.18
CA ILE A 121 -15.25 -8.75 -1.45
C ILE A 121 -14.62 -9.63 -2.51
N ARG A 122 -15.46 -10.10 -3.44
CA ARG A 122 -15.07 -10.96 -4.56
C ARG A 122 -15.34 -10.28 -5.89
N ALA A 123 -14.58 -10.68 -6.86
CA ALA A 123 -14.88 -10.43 -8.27
C ALA A 123 -15.50 -11.69 -8.88
N ASP A 124 -16.61 -12.18 -8.35
CA ASP A 124 -17.15 -13.49 -8.68
C ASP A 124 -18.32 -13.46 -9.64
N GLY A 125 -18.57 -12.31 -10.26
CA GLY A 125 -19.65 -12.18 -11.21
C GLY A 125 -21.04 -12.04 -10.60
N THR A 126 -21.17 -11.75 -9.30
CA THR A 126 -22.43 -11.31 -8.73
C THR A 126 -22.78 -9.92 -9.27
N ASP A 127 -22.69 -8.88 -8.46
CA ASP A 127 -22.95 -7.51 -8.93
C ASP A 127 -21.72 -6.84 -9.56
N HIS A 128 -20.55 -7.56 -9.61
CA HIS A 128 -19.23 -6.99 -9.94
C HIS A 128 -18.49 -7.82 -11.00
N GLN A 129 -19.16 -8.12 -12.10
CA GLN A 129 -18.55 -8.80 -13.27
C GLN A 129 -17.37 -8.04 -13.87
N ASP A 130 -17.23 -6.76 -13.50
CA ASP A 130 -16.18 -5.89 -13.99
C ASP A 130 -14.77 -6.38 -13.63
N PHE A 131 -14.62 -7.11 -12.52
CA PHE A 131 -13.32 -7.50 -11.97
C PHE A 131 -13.17 -9.02 -11.83
N VAL A 132 -13.29 -9.74 -12.93
CA VAL A 132 -13.29 -11.22 -12.97
C VAL A 132 -12.02 -11.82 -12.34
N TYR A 133 -10.91 -11.07 -12.31
CA TYR A 133 -9.62 -11.51 -11.75
C TYR A 133 -9.32 -10.92 -10.37
N GLY A 134 -10.29 -10.20 -9.80
CA GLY A 134 -10.25 -9.83 -8.40
C GLY A 134 -10.03 -8.35 -8.10
N ILE A 135 -10.02 -8.08 -6.82
CA ILE A 135 -9.82 -6.76 -6.22
C ILE A 135 -8.54 -6.81 -5.41
N GLU A 136 -7.69 -5.81 -5.61
CA GLU A 136 -6.38 -5.72 -4.98
C GLU A 136 -6.21 -4.42 -4.19
N ASP A 137 -5.39 -4.50 -3.13
CA ASP A 137 -4.76 -3.36 -2.47
C ASP A 137 -5.74 -2.26 -2.03
N ILE A 138 -6.87 -2.62 -1.41
CA ILE A 138 -7.87 -1.67 -0.90
C ILE A 138 -7.23 -0.75 0.16
N ARG A 139 -7.46 0.56 0.02
CA ARG A 139 -7.24 1.58 1.05
C ARG A 139 -8.57 1.93 1.67
N ILE A 140 -8.56 2.17 2.96
CA ILE A 140 -9.73 2.63 3.71
C ILE A 140 -9.57 4.11 3.96
N ILE A 141 -10.52 4.92 3.50
CA ILE A 141 -10.52 6.36 3.70
C ILE A 141 -11.79 6.75 4.47
N LYS A 142 -11.62 7.30 5.66
CA LYS A 142 -12.73 7.79 6.46
C LYS A 142 -13.21 9.13 5.92
N CYS A 143 -14.40 9.15 5.34
CA CYS A 143 -15.05 10.32 4.77
C CYS A 143 -16.41 10.53 5.44
N ASN A 144 -16.43 10.98 6.70
CA ASN A 144 -17.63 11.06 7.53
C ASN A 144 -18.92 11.41 6.78
N PRO A 145 -20.03 10.66 6.96
CA PRO A 145 -20.18 9.56 7.91
C PRO A 145 -19.68 8.19 7.40
N LYS A 146 -19.35 8.05 6.11
CA LYS A 146 -18.99 6.79 5.45
C LYS A 146 -17.49 6.54 5.42
N TYR A 147 -17.14 5.29 5.13
CA TYR A 147 -15.80 4.88 4.72
C TYR A 147 -15.81 4.58 3.22
N LEU A 148 -14.83 5.10 2.50
CA LEU A 148 -14.55 4.72 1.12
C LEU A 148 -13.49 3.62 1.12
N LEU A 149 -13.71 2.61 0.32
CA LEU A 149 -12.79 1.51 0.07
C LEU A 149 -12.34 1.63 -1.38
N VAL A 150 -11.09 2.04 -1.59
CA VAL A 150 -10.56 2.30 -2.94
C VAL A 150 -9.45 1.29 -3.23
N GLY A 151 -9.68 0.45 -4.21
CA GLY A 151 -8.78 -0.64 -4.61
C GLY A 151 -8.48 -0.66 -6.11
N CYS A 152 -7.74 -1.68 -6.50
CA CYS A 152 -7.43 -1.97 -7.90
C CYS A 152 -8.25 -3.16 -8.37
N GLY A 153 -9.20 -2.93 -9.26
CA GLY A 153 -9.94 -4.00 -9.92
C GLY A 153 -9.20 -4.55 -11.13
N LYS A 154 -9.17 -5.88 -11.27
CA LYS A 154 -8.46 -6.57 -12.33
C LYS A 154 -9.43 -7.06 -13.41
N THR A 155 -9.42 -6.41 -14.57
CA THR A 155 -10.29 -6.77 -15.70
C THR A 155 -9.66 -7.77 -16.66
N LYS A 156 -8.36 -8.07 -16.52
CA LYS A 156 -7.59 -9.06 -17.30
C LYS A 156 -6.71 -9.89 -16.40
N PRO A 157 -6.28 -11.09 -16.86
CA PRO A 157 -5.37 -11.94 -16.10
C PRO A 157 -4.10 -11.19 -15.71
N PRO A 158 -3.65 -11.27 -14.45
CA PRO A 158 -2.39 -10.68 -14.03
C PRO A 158 -1.22 -11.28 -14.82
N PHE A 159 -0.24 -10.42 -15.14
CA PHE A 159 1.03 -10.79 -15.79
C PHE A 159 0.95 -11.31 -17.22
N LYS A 160 -0.24 -11.51 -17.80
CA LYS A 160 -0.42 -11.93 -19.20
C LYS A 160 -0.93 -10.76 -20.04
N GLY A 161 -0.04 -10.13 -20.81
CA GLY A 161 -0.36 -8.99 -21.67
C GLY A 161 -0.52 -7.68 -20.91
N LEU A 162 -1.21 -6.71 -21.51
CA LEU A 162 -1.51 -5.43 -20.86
C LEU A 162 -2.47 -5.65 -19.70
N ASN A 163 -2.01 -5.30 -18.50
CA ASN A 163 -2.86 -5.30 -17.33
C ASN A 163 -3.86 -4.14 -17.43
N ALA A 164 -5.15 -4.46 -17.44
CA ALA A 164 -6.18 -3.47 -17.28
C ALA A 164 -6.51 -3.33 -15.80
N ASP A 165 -5.81 -2.42 -15.14
CA ASP A 165 -6.00 -2.06 -13.75
C ASP A 165 -7.00 -0.90 -13.68
N ARG A 166 -8.12 -1.04 -12.98
CA ARG A 166 -9.12 0.00 -12.80
C ARG A 166 -9.21 0.42 -11.35
N ILE A 167 -9.46 1.69 -11.10
CA ILE A 167 -9.79 2.15 -9.76
C ILE A 167 -11.18 1.64 -9.44
N ALA A 168 -11.30 0.73 -8.47
CA ALA A 168 -12.54 0.19 -7.95
C ALA A 168 -12.92 0.94 -6.68
N ILE A 169 -14.17 1.40 -6.57
CA ILE A 169 -14.65 2.22 -5.47
C ILE A 169 -15.85 1.56 -4.81
N TYR A 170 -15.75 1.36 -3.51
CA TYR A 170 -16.82 0.87 -2.65
C TYR A 170 -17.03 1.83 -1.49
N SER A 171 -18.17 1.76 -0.84
CA SER A 171 -18.47 2.48 0.39
C SER A 171 -19.14 1.59 1.42
N THR A 172 -18.98 1.94 2.69
CA THR A 172 -19.59 1.25 3.81
C THR A 172 -19.76 2.19 5.00
N ASP A 173 -20.73 1.89 5.86
CA ASP A 173 -20.91 2.58 7.15
C ASP A 173 -20.38 1.73 8.30
N ASP A 174 -20.35 0.41 8.16
CA ASP A 174 -20.19 -0.56 9.25
C ASP A 174 -19.23 -1.73 8.94
N PHE A 175 -18.67 -1.80 7.73
CA PHE A 175 -17.85 -2.92 7.23
C PHE A 175 -18.56 -4.28 7.21
N THR A 176 -19.87 -4.30 7.39
CA THR A 176 -20.70 -5.51 7.25
C THR A 176 -21.52 -5.46 5.96
N THR A 177 -21.93 -4.28 5.56
CA THR A 177 -22.59 -4.03 4.28
C THR A 177 -21.69 -3.17 3.42
N ILE A 178 -21.30 -3.68 2.26
CA ILE A 178 -20.44 -2.97 1.32
C ILE A 178 -21.20 -2.68 0.04
N THR A 179 -21.24 -1.41 -0.32
CA THR A 179 -21.85 -0.95 -1.57
C THR A 179 -20.76 -0.75 -2.62
N TYR A 180 -20.94 -1.36 -3.78
CA TYR A 180 -20.11 -1.06 -4.95
C TYR A 180 -20.60 0.23 -5.60
N ASN A 181 -19.73 1.22 -5.66
CA ASN A 181 -20.03 2.54 -6.26
C ASN A 181 -19.69 2.57 -7.75
N GLY A 182 -18.81 1.69 -8.22
CA GLY A 182 -18.39 1.60 -9.60
C GLY A 182 -16.87 1.65 -9.76
N MET A 183 -16.43 1.81 -11.00
CA MET A 183 -15.01 1.92 -11.35
C MET A 183 -14.74 3.16 -12.21
N VAL A 184 -13.49 3.59 -12.22
CA VAL A 184 -13.00 4.58 -13.18
C VAL A 184 -12.58 3.84 -14.44
N GLU A 185 -13.35 3.99 -15.52
CA GLU A 185 -13.14 3.28 -16.78
C GLU A 185 -12.08 3.94 -17.68
N SER A 186 -11.87 5.25 -17.53
CA SER A 186 -11.18 6.09 -18.50
C SER A 186 -9.70 5.79 -18.66
N PHE A 187 -9.06 5.14 -17.66
CA PHE A 187 -7.62 4.88 -17.67
C PHE A 187 -7.21 3.73 -16.75
N ASP A 188 -6.03 3.19 -17.02
CA ASP A 188 -5.37 2.23 -16.14
C ASP A 188 -4.68 2.96 -14.98
N SER A 189 -5.06 2.61 -13.76
CA SER A 189 -4.38 3.07 -12.55
C SER A 189 -4.59 2.12 -11.39
N ARG A 190 -3.60 2.05 -10.52
CA ARG A 190 -3.67 1.38 -9.23
C ARG A 190 -3.06 2.28 -8.15
N ASN A 191 -3.28 1.94 -6.89
CA ASN A 191 -2.81 2.75 -5.75
C ASN A 191 -3.36 4.19 -5.77
N ALA A 192 -4.61 4.35 -6.20
CA ALA A 192 -5.31 5.62 -6.13
C ALA A 192 -5.85 5.84 -4.71
N ILE A 193 -5.62 7.04 -4.15
CA ILE A 193 -5.90 7.32 -2.74
C ILE A 193 -6.53 8.70 -2.60
N PRO A 194 -7.83 8.81 -2.32
CA PRO A 194 -8.45 10.08 -1.94
C PRO A 194 -7.91 10.62 -0.62
N PHE A 195 -7.85 11.94 -0.51
CA PHE A 195 -7.61 12.59 0.77
C PHE A 195 -8.82 12.38 1.70
N PRO A 196 -8.59 12.21 3.01
CA PRO A 196 -9.67 11.93 3.97
C PRO A 196 -10.59 13.12 4.21
N GLU A 197 -10.14 14.32 3.90
CA GLU A 197 -10.89 15.56 4.01
C GLU A 197 -10.49 16.55 2.89
N PRO A 198 -11.37 17.49 2.54
CA PRO A 198 -11.04 18.54 1.58
C PRO A 198 -9.98 19.50 2.15
N VAL A 199 -9.10 20.00 1.28
CA VAL A 199 -8.14 21.05 1.58
C VAL A 199 -8.63 22.34 0.94
N ASN A 200 -8.90 23.36 1.75
CA ASN A 200 -9.50 24.63 1.32
C ASN A 200 -10.79 24.44 0.47
N GLY A 201 -11.63 23.48 0.86
CA GLY A 201 -12.88 23.16 0.16
C GLY A 201 -12.71 22.29 -1.10
N GLN A 202 -11.50 21.94 -1.47
CA GLN A 202 -11.19 21.13 -2.64
C GLN A 202 -10.84 19.70 -2.24
N HIS A 203 -11.50 18.71 -2.82
CA HIS A 203 -11.14 17.30 -2.66
C HIS A 203 -9.97 16.95 -3.57
N TYR A 204 -9.02 16.19 -3.03
CA TYR A 204 -7.83 15.73 -3.75
C TYR A 204 -7.73 14.23 -3.77
N MET A 205 -7.05 13.70 -4.79
CA MET A 205 -6.77 12.27 -4.92
C MET A 205 -5.38 12.04 -5.51
N LEU A 206 -4.63 11.15 -4.88
CA LEU A 206 -3.35 10.66 -5.39
C LEU A 206 -3.60 9.56 -6.43
N PHE A 207 -2.76 9.56 -7.47
CA PHE A 207 -2.77 8.53 -8.52
C PHE A 207 -1.37 7.99 -8.75
N ARG A 208 -1.28 6.74 -9.17
CA ARG A 208 -0.07 6.20 -9.78
C ARG A 208 -0.29 6.09 -11.28
N PHE A 209 0.13 7.08 -12.03
CA PHE A 209 0.35 6.95 -13.47
C PHE A 209 1.82 6.58 -13.66
N HIS A 210 2.03 5.31 -13.97
CA HIS A 210 3.38 4.71 -14.04
C HIS A 210 4.35 5.58 -14.83
N PRO A 211 5.58 5.82 -14.32
CA PRO A 211 6.15 5.31 -13.07
C PRO A 211 6.00 6.22 -11.84
N ASN A 212 5.24 7.29 -11.93
CA ASN A 212 5.24 8.44 -11.03
C ASN A 212 4.01 8.50 -10.10
N ILE A 213 4.09 9.41 -9.10
CA ILE A 213 2.94 9.80 -8.26
C ILE A 213 2.41 11.15 -8.75
N HIS A 214 1.10 11.22 -8.92
CA HIS A 214 0.37 12.41 -9.36
C HIS A 214 -0.67 12.79 -8.32
N LEU A 215 -1.02 14.07 -8.27
CA LEU A 215 -2.08 14.58 -7.40
C LEU A 215 -3.01 15.47 -8.20
N ASP A 216 -4.28 15.14 -8.21
CA ASP A 216 -5.28 16.01 -8.80
C ASP A 216 -6.47 16.26 -7.90
N SER A 217 -7.22 17.31 -8.22
CA SER A 217 -8.46 17.65 -7.55
C SER A 217 -9.65 16.97 -8.20
N LEU A 218 -10.63 16.59 -7.38
CA LEU A 218 -11.90 16.04 -7.80
C LEU A 218 -12.91 17.18 -7.92
N GLU A 219 -13.28 17.58 -9.14
CA GLU A 219 -14.15 18.74 -9.39
C GLU A 219 -15.55 18.57 -8.85
N ALA A 220 -16.10 17.35 -8.90
CA ALA A 220 -17.37 17.02 -8.30
C ALA A 220 -17.22 16.54 -6.82
N GLY A 221 -16.04 16.72 -6.25
CA GLY A 221 -15.76 16.38 -4.86
C GLY A 221 -16.00 14.91 -4.56
N GLN A 222 -16.67 14.63 -3.44
CA GLN A 222 -16.96 13.27 -3.01
C GLN A 222 -17.95 12.55 -3.95
N ASP A 223 -18.83 13.28 -4.65
CA ASP A 223 -19.77 12.68 -5.58
C ASP A 223 -19.07 11.97 -6.74
N GLN A 224 -17.91 12.49 -7.18
CA GLN A 224 -17.08 11.84 -8.20
C GLN A 224 -16.60 10.44 -7.77
N LEU A 225 -16.45 10.21 -6.47
CA LEU A 225 -16.08 8.90 -5.91
C LEU A 225 -17.31 8.00 -5.68
N LEU A 226 -18.43 8.57 -5.27
CA LEU A 226 -19.65 7.81 -5.01
C LEU A 226 -20.39 7.41 -6.28
N ASN A 227 -20.22 8.15 -7.36
CA ASN A 227 -20.88 7.95 -8.66
C ASN A 227 -19.88 8.05 -9.83
N PRO A 228 -18.81 7.22 -9.88
CA PRO A 228 -17.70 7.41 -10.82
C PRO A 228 -18.12 7.37 -12.30
N SER A 229 -19.09 6.57 -12.67
CA SER A 229 -19.61 6.48 -14.04
C SER A 229 -20.32 7.76 -14.52
N SER A 230 -20.88 8.56 -13.60
CA SER A 230 -21.54 9.83 -13.91
C SER A 230 -20.55 10.96 -14.19
N HIS A 231 -19.27 10.76 -13.87
CA HIS A 231 -18.21 11.77 -13.94
C HIS A 231 -17.09 11.39 -14.93
N LYS A 232 -17.43 10.71 -16.01
CA LYS A 232 -16.44 10.20 -16.99
C LYS A 232 -15.54 11.29 -17.57
N GLU A 233 -16.11 12.45 -17.92
CA GLU A 233 -15.35 13.57 -18.48
C GLU A 233 -14.32 14.13 -17.49
N GLN A 234 -14.67 14.21 -16.19
CA GLN A 234 -13.77 14.66 -15.14
C GLN A 234 -12.59 13.68 -14.95
N TRP A 235 -12.87 12.37 -15.01
CA TRP A 235 -11.82 11.35 -14.96
C TRP A 235 -10.90 11.40 -16.18
N GLU A 236 -11.45 11.54 -17.39
CA GLU A 236 -10.67 11.69 -18.61
C GLU A 236 -9.76 12.91 -18.56
N ARG A 237 -10.26 14.04 -18.06
CA ARG A 237 -9.47 15.25 -17.90
C ARG A 237 -8.30 15.05 -16.92
N ILE A 238 -8.49 14.41 -15.76
CA ILE A 238 -7.43 14.07 -14.82
C ILE A 238 -6.31 13.32 -15.55
N TYR A 239 -6.66 12.34 -16.36
CA TYR A 239 -5.67 11.57 -17.12
C TYR A 239 -4.97 12.38 -18.21
N MET A 240 -5.70 13.20 -18.93
CA MET A 240 -5.16 14.07 -19.98
C MET A 240 -4.18 15.11 -19.42
N GLN A 241 -4.46 15.63 -18.24
CA GLN A 241 -3.64 16.65 -17.56
C GLN A 241 -2.57 16.03 -16.63
N ARG A 242 -2.39 14.72 -16.61
CA ARG A 242 -1.51 14.04 -15.64
C ARG A 242 -0.08 14.57 -15.61
N ASN A 243 0.47 15.00 -16.76
CA ASN A 243 1.82 15.56 -16.81
C ASN A 243 1.94 16.91 -16.07
N GLN A 244 0.85 17.68 -16.00
CA GLN A 244 0.78 18.94 -15.26
C GLN A 244 0.56 18.71 -13.77
N ASN A 245 0.02 17.54 -13.40
CA ASN A 245 -0.34 17.13 -12.05
C ASN A 245 0.67 16.13 -11.44
N LEU A 246 1.89 16.10 -11.99
CA LEU A 246 3.01 15.35 -11.43
C LEU A 246 3.33 15.88 -10.03
N LEU A 247 3.33 14.99 -9.02
CA LEU A 247 3.67 15.34 -7.64
C LEU A 247 5.08 14.88 -7.28
N LEU A 248 5.38 13.61 -7.52
CA LEU A 248 6.71 13.03 -7.31
C LEU A 248 7.13 12.24 -8.56
N GLU A 249 8.33 12.50 -9.02
CA GLU A 249 8.94 11.80 -10.16
C GLU A 249 9.77 10.62 -9.67
N ALA A 250 9.64 9.47 -10.36
CA ALA A 250 10.48 8.30 -10.17
C ALA A 250 11.90 8.53 -10.71
N GLY A 251 12.86 7.76 -10.21
CA GLY A 251 14.25 7.84 -10.70
C GLY A 251 15.07 8.99 -10.12
N TYR A 252 14.51 9.75 -9.17
CA TYR A 252 15.26 10.80 -8.49
C TYR A 252 16.38 10.24 -7.61
N TYR A 253 16.12 9.08 -6.98
CA TYR A 253 17.07 8.32 -6.19
C TYR A 253 17.19 6.87 -6.73
N PRO A 254 18.32 6.16 -6.49
CA PRO A 254 18.51 4.78 -6.98
C PRO A 254 17.39 3.81 -6.58
N HIS A 255 16.90 3.92 -5.36
CA HIS A 255 15.81 3.07 -4.84
C HIS A 255 14.44 3.36 -5.48
N GLU A 256 14.33 4.42 -6.28
CA GLU A 256 13.12 4.82 -7.02
C GLU A 256 13.25 4.63 -8.53
N LYS A 257 14.37 4.05 -8.99
CA LYS A 257 14.78 3.97 -10.39
C LYS A 257 13.72 3.38 -11.31
N GLU A 258 12.95 2.42 -10.85
CA GLU A 258 11.94 1.74 -11.66
C GLU A 258 10.58 2.44 -11.58
N LYS A 259 10.13 2.72 -10.37
CA LYS A 259 8.83 3.36 -10.12
C LYS A 259 8.65 3.73 -8.65
N ILE A 260 7.69 4.62 -8.43
CA ILE A 260 7.12 4.96 -7.12
C ILE A 260 5.59 4.89 -7.19
N GLY A 261 4.94 4.81 -6.04
CA GLY A 261 3.47 4.87 -5.98
C GLY A 261 2.95 5.11 -4.57
N PRO A 262 1.78 5.74 -4.43
CA PRO A 262 1.17 5.98 -3.13
C PRO A 262 1.02 4.69 -2.33
N GLY A 263 1.30 4.75 -1.04
CA GLY A 263 1.20 3.62 -0.13
C GLY A 263 -0.09 3.64 0.67
N THR A 264 -0.07 4.30 1.82
CA THR A 264 -1.22 4.42 2.74
C THR A 264 -2.04 5.67 2.45
N GLN A 265 -3.22 5.79 3.06
CA GLN A 265 -3.90 7.08 3.14
C GLN A 265 -2.96 8.14 3.71
N VAL A 266 -3.10 9.39 3.25
CA VAL A 266 -2.30 10.49 3.79
C VAL A 266 -2.72 10.79 5.23
N VAL A 267 -1.75 11.16 6.05
CA VAL A 267 -1.96 11.49 7.45
C VAL A 267 -1.78 12.98 7.66
N LYS A 268 -2.81 13.65 8.16
CA LYS A 268 -2.71 15.07 8.53
C LYS A 268 -1.84 15.22 9.76
N THR A 269 -0.86 16.12 9.70
CA THR A 269 0.02 16.48 10.82
C THR A 269 0.00 18.00 11.02
N ASN A 270 0.60 18.48 12.09
CA ASN A 270 0.75 19.91 12.35
C ASN A 270 1.72 20.61 11.36
N MET A 271 2.54 19.86 10.63
CA MET A 271 3.54 20.38 9.69
C MET A 271 3.19 20.14 8.21
N GLY A 272 2.13 19.38 7.93
CA GLY A 272 1.73 19.06 6.56
C GLY A 272 1.00 17.72 6.45
N TRP A 273 0.73 17.29 5.23
CA TRP A 273 0.18 15.98 4.91
C TRP A 273 1.31 14.98 4.73
N LEU A 274 1.43 14.01 5.63
CA LEU A 274 2.41 12.93 5.51
C LEU A 274 1.91 11.93 4.47
N LEU A 275 2.71 11.76 3.41
CA LEU A 275 2.54 10.75 2.38
C LEU A 275 3.56 9.63 2.62
N ILE A 276 3.09 8.43 2.92
CA ILE A 276 3.90 7.21 2.90
C ILE A 276 3.74 6.57 1.52
N TYR A 277 4.84 6.28 0.85
CA TYR A 277 4.83 5.71 -0.49
C TYR A 277 5.82 4.56 -0.63
N HIS A 278 5.63 3.73 -1.65
CA HIS A 278 6.59 2.69 -2.00
C HIS A 278 7.49 3.13 -3.14
N ALA A 279 8.72 2.66 -3.11
CA ALA A 279 9.69 2.86 -4.17
C ALA A 279 10.25 1.52 -4.62
N VAL A 280 10.61 1.41 -5.91
CA VAL A 280 11.20 0.20 -6.49
C VAL A 280 12.47 0.57 -7.22
N GLY A 281 13.56 -0.03 -6.81
CA GLY A 281 14.88 0.20 -7.36
C GLY A 281 15.97 -0.46 -6.57
N GLU A 282 17.17 0.07 -6.73
CA GLU A 282 18.39 -0.42 -6.09
C GLU A 282 18.54 0.15 -4.67
N ILE A 283 18.85 -0.69 -3.70
CA ILE A 283 19.11 -0.32 -2.31
C ILE A 283 20.59 -0.55 -2.03
N ASN A 284 21.32 0.52 -1.70
CA ASN A 284 22.78 0.49 -1.58
C ASN A 284 23.28 -0.27 -0.33
N ASP A 285 24.57 -0.64 -0.36
CA ASP A 285 25.22 -1.40 0.70
C ASP A 285 25.19 -0.69 2.06
N ASN A 286 25.37 0.65 2.09
CA ASN A 286 25.44 1.41 3.34
C ASN A 286 24.09 1.37 4.07
N LEU A 287 23.00 1.54 3.33
CA LEU A 287 21.67 1.40 3.90
C LEU A 287 21.39 -0.05 4.34
N CYS A 288 21.79 -1.04 3.55
CA CYS A 288 21.60 -2.45 3.87
C CYS A 288 22.32 -2.86 5.15
N LYS A 289 23.51 -2.34 5.42
CA LYS A 289 24.28 -2.63 6.65
C LYS A 289 23.52 -2.28 7.93
N ILE A 290 22.79 -1.17 7.99
CA ILE A 290 22.01 -0.79 9.19
C ILE A 290 20.80 -1.71 9.45
N TYR A 291 20.45 -2.53 8.45
CA TYR A 291 19.45 -3.61 8.57
C TYR A 291 20.09 -5.00 8.74
N GLY A 292 21.41 -5.08 8.91
CA GLY A 292 22.14 -6.34 9.12
C GLY A 292 22.37 -7.15 7.85
N LEU A 293 22.22 -6.54 6.68
CA LEU A 293 22.46 -7.20 5.38
C LEU A 293 23.90 -7.00 4.94
N ALA A 294 24.50 -8.06 4.38
CA ALA A 294 25.91 -8.06 3.97
C ALA A 294 26.19 -7.28 2.68
N ARG A 295 25.17 -7.09 1.84
CA ARG A 295 25.24 -6.41 0.53
C ARG A 295 23.93 -5.71 0.18
N GLY A 296 24.00 -4.80 -0.80
CA GLY A 296 22.84 -4.13 -1.38
C GLY A 296 21.85 -5.09 -2.04
N ILE A 297 20.70 -4.54 -2.37
CA ILE A 297 19.63 -5.23 -3.07
C ILE A 297 19.51 -4.59 -4.46
N GLU A 298 19.73 -5.37 -5.52
CA GLU A 298 19.67 -4.87 -6.91
C GLU A 298 18.28 -4.33 -7.29
N ARG A 299 17.24 -4.98 -6.77
CA ARG A 299 15.85 -4.60 -6.99
C ARG A 299 15.01 -4.96 -5.78
N GLY A 300 14.55 -3.94 -5.05
CA GLY A 300 13.68 -4.12 -3.89
C GLY A 300 12.55 -3.11 -3.87
N TYR A 301 11.45 -3.48 -3.20
CA TYR A 301 10.39 -2.56 -2.82
C TYR A 301 10.67 -2.06 -1.42
N SER A 302 10.75 -0.75 -1.28
CA SER A 302 11.05 -0.08 -0.02
C SER A 302 9.99 0.94 0.34
N ILE A 303 9.97 1.39 1.59
CA ILE A 303 9.03 2.39 2.09
C ILE A 303 9.75 3.73 2.21
N CYS A 304 9.13 4.76 1.66
CA CYS A 304 9.59 6.15 1.69
C CYS A 304 8.51 7.08 2.24
N ALA A 305 8.88 8.32 2.55
CA ALA A 305 7.95 9.32 3.05
C ALA A 305 8.19 10.68 2.40
N ALA A 306 7.12 11.46 2.29
CA ALA A 306 7.16 12.86 1.90
C ALA A 306 6.17 13.67 2.75
N LEU A 307 6.41 14.97 2.86
CA LEU A 307 5.52 15.91 3.52
C LEU A 307 5.02 16.91 2.48
N LEU A 308 3.69 17.05 2.39
CA LEU A 308 3.03 17.98 1.49
C LEU A 308 2.50 19.17 2.29
N ASP A 309 2.43 20.34 1.67
CA ASP A 309 1.93 21.55 2.32
C ASP A 309 0.46 21.40 2.77
N THR A 310 0.15 21.89 3.97
CA THR A 310 -1.18 21.75 4.59
C THR A 310 -2.27 22.41 3.77
N SER A 311 -1.98 23.57 3.17
CA SER A 311 -2.93 24.41 2.44
C SER A 311 -2.89 24.21 0.93
N ASN A 312 -1.76 23.72 0.40
CA ASN A 312 -1.57 23.40 -1.01
C ASN A 312 -0.85 22.06 -1.15
N PRO A 313 -1.58 20.93 -1.14
CA PRO A 313 -0.96 19.61 -1.15
C PRO A 313 -0.21 19.27 -2.46
N ARG A 314 -0.30 20.12 -3.48
CA ARG A 314 0.55 20.01 -4.69
C ARG A 314 2.00 20.44 -4.44
N LYS A 315 2.26 21.14 -3.32
CA LYS A 315 3.61 21.56 -2.92
C LYS A 315 4.22 20.50 -2.00
N VAL A 316 5.29 19.87 -2.49
CA VAL A 316 6.12 18.96 -1.69
C VAL A 316 7.08 19.80 -0.85
N LEU A 317 7.04 19.65 0.46
CA LEU A 317 7.91 20.35 1.41
C LEU A 317 9.20 19.55 1.66
N CYS A 318 9.04 18.25 1.88
CA CYS A 318 10.14 17.34 2.20
C CYS A 318 9.92 16.00 1.51
N ARG A 319 11.02 15.30 1.16
CA ARG A 319 11.02 13.94 0.59
C ARG A 319 12.23 13.18 1.09
N THR A 320 12.06 11.98 1.61
CA THR A 320 13.17 11.16 2.10
C THR A 320 14.18 10.87 0.98
N GLN A 321 15.47 11.06 1.29
CA GLN A 321 16.58 10.76 0.36
C GLN A 321 16.93 9.27 0.36
N ASN A 322 16.60 8.58 1.44
CA ASN A 322 16.75 7.16 1.61
C ASN A 322 15.42 6.57 2.10
N PRO A 323 15.14 5.29 1.81
CA PRO A 323 13.98 4.61 2.39
C PRO A 323 13.98 4.64 3.92
N ILE A 324 12.80 4.78 4.51
CA ILE A 324 12.59 4.66 5.96
C ILE A 324 12.41 3.21 6.41
N TYR A 325 12.21 2.28 5.46
CA TYR A 325 12.25 0.84 5.68
C TYR A 325 12.60 0.10 4.38
N ILE A 326 13.41 -0.95 4.50
CA ILE A 326 13.78 -1.84 3.38
C ILE A 326 13.46 -3.29 3.75
N PRO A 327 13.22 -4.18 2.77
CA PRO A 327 13.12 -5.62 3.04
C PRO A 327 14.42 -6.12 3.69
N SER A 328 14.31 -6.79 4.83
CA SER A 328 15.50 -7.22 5.60
C SER A 328 15.34 -8.59 6.24
N ALA A 329 14.13 -8.99 6.58
CA ALA A 329 13.85 -10.29 7.16
C ALA A 329 13.73 -11.40 6.08
N PRO A 330 13.98 -12.68 6.39
CA PRO A 330 13.86 -13.78 5.42
C PRO A 330 12.50 -13.81 4.71
N TYR A 331 11.41 -13.58 5.42
CA TYR A 331 10.06 -13.55 4.87
C TYR A 331 9.74 -12.31 3.99
N GLU A 332 10.66 -11.34 3.93
CA GLU A 332 10.58 -10.16 3.05
C GLU A 332 11.52 -10.30 1.85
N LEU A 333 12.66 -10.98 2.02
CA LEU A 333 13.75 -11.06 1.04
C LEU A 333 13.63 -12.22 0.07
N TYR A 334 13.77 -13.45 0.58
CA TYR A 334 13.92 -14.66 -0.23
C TYR A 334 13.11 -15.84 0.31
N GLY A 335 12.64 -15.76 1.54
CA GLY A 335 11.95 -16.83 2.22
C GLY A 335 12.84 -18.02 2.58
N ASP A 336 12.21 -18.99 3.22
CA ASP A 336 12.77 -20.29 3.57
C ASP A 336 11.63 -21.33 3.64
N VAL A 337 11.91 -22.50 4.21
CA VAL A 337 10.90 -23.56 4.35
C VAL A 337 9.73 -23.10 5.26
N GLN A 338 10.03 -22.30 6.27
CA GLN A 338 9.03 -21.78 7.22
C GLN A 338 8.24 -20.62 6.62
N TYR A 339 8.91 -19.77 5.85
CA TYR A 339 8.35 -18.55 5.26
C TYR A 339 8.58 -18.49 3.74
N PRO A 340 7.87 -19.30 2.94
CA PRO A 340 8.00 -19.25 1.49
C PRO A 340 7.47 -17.92 0.96
N VAL A 341 8.26 -17.22 0.15
CA VAL A 341 7.88 -15.95 -0.48
C VAL A 341 7.39 -16.15 -1.92
N ASP A 342 6.55 -15.25 -2.40
CA ASP A 342 6.08 -15.25 -3.79
C ASP A 342 6.88 -14.28 -4.66
N VAL A 343 7.12 -13.06 -4.15
CA VAL A 343 7.95 -12.05 -4.80
C VAL A 343 9.06 -11.63 -3.83
N PRO A 344 10.33 -11.84 -4.16
CA PRO A 344 11.44 -11.53 -3.27
C PRO A 344 11.68 -10.02 -3.12
N ALA A 345 12.25 -9.63 -1.99
CA ALA A 345 12.66 -8.27 -1.67
C ALA A 345 11.51 -7.25 -1.73
N VAL A 346 10.39 -7.54 -1.05
CA VAL A 346 9.22 -6.67 -1.03
C VAL A 346 8.76 -6.36 0.39
N VAL A 347 8.63 -5.06 0.67
CA VAL A 347 7.78 -4.51 1.74
C VAL A 347 6.93 -3.39 1.17
N PHE A 348 5.60 -3.56 1.20
CA PHE A 348 4.66 -2.70 0.49
C PHE A 348 3.64 -2.07 1.46
N PRO A 349 3.72 -0.75 1.75
CA PRO A 349 2.83 -0.11 2.72
C PRO A 349 1.45 0.13 2.11
N VAL A 350 0.39 -0.32 2.77
CA VAL A 350 -1.00 -0.10 2.33
C VAL A 350 -1.88 0.41 3.45
N GLY A 351 -1.74 -0.09 4.67
CA GLY A 351 -2.53 0.31 5.82
C GLY A 351 -1.74 1.18 6.80
N ALA A 352 -2.36 2.22 7.32
CA ALA A 352 -1.81 3.04 8.39
C ALA A 352 -2.89 3.41 9.40
N VAL A 353 -2.52 3.45 10.68
CA VAL A 353 -3.33 4.08 11.73
C VAL A 353 -2.43 4.94 12.62
N VAL A 354 -2.99 6.01 13.16
CA VAL A 354 -2.30 6.86 14.14
C VAL A 354 -3.02 6.74 15.48
N ARG A 355 -2.31 6.24 16.49
CA ARG A 355 -2.84 6.08 17.85
C ARG A 355 -1.75 6.45 18.87
N GLN A 356 -2.11 7.20 19.89
CA GLN A 356 -1.19 7.64 20.95
C GLN A 356 0.11 8.29 20.43
N GLY A 357 0.01 9.05 19.34
CA GLY A 357 1.16 9.70 18.71
C GLY A 357 2.10 8.73 17.99
N LYS A 358 1.74 7.46 17.82
CA LYS A 358 2.46 6.49 16.99
C LYS A 358 1.78 6.32 15.64
N LEU A 359 2.59 6.33 14.59
CA LEU A 359 2.23 5.84 13.27
C LEU A 359 2.50 4.34 13.25
N ILE A 360 1.46 3.57 12.93
CA ILE A 360 1.51 2.11 12.81
C ILE A 360 1.20 1.79 11.36
N LEU A 361 2.12 1.11 10.69
CA LEU A 361 1.99 0.69 9.30
C LEU A 361 1.77 -0.81 9.22
N TYR A 362 0.78 -1.21 8.46
CA TYR A 362 0.54 -2.59 8.07
C TYR A 362 0.96 -2.74 6.61
N ALA A 363 2.02 -3.51 6.39
CA ALA A 363 2.63 -3.65 5.07
C ALA A 363 2.58 -5.11 4.59
N GLY A 364 2.46 -5.29 3.29
CA GLY A 364 2.63 -6.60 2.67
C GLY A 364 4.11 -6.96 2.57
N ALA A 365 4.46 -8.18 2.96
CA ALA A 365 5.80 -8.72 2.85
C ALA A 365 5.83 -9.84 1.81
N ALA A 366 6.69 -9.68 0.78
CA ALA A 366 6.97 -10.66 -0.27
C ALA A 366 5.73 -11.26 -0.95
N ASP A 367 4.66 -10.44 -1.07
CA ASP A 367 3.34 -10.81 -1.59
C ASP A 367 2.72 -12.05 -0.89
N LYS A 368 3.04 -12.23 0.41
CA LYS A 368 2.65 -13.43 1.16
C LYS A 368 2.08 -13.16 2.55
N TYR A 369 2.62 -12.17 3.26
CA TYR A 369 2.37 -11.92 4.69
C TYR A 369 2.02 -10.48 4.96
N ILE A 370 1.48 -10.21 6.17
CA ILE A 370 1.35 -8.85 6.71
C ILE A 370 2.36 -8.66 7.84
N VAL A 371 3.12 -7.59 7.76
CA VAL A 371 4.06 -7.14 8.80
C VAL A 371 3.61 -5.82 9.41
N LEU A 372 4.00 -5.58 10.67
CA LEU A 372 3.74 -4.37 11.41
C LEU A 372 5.05 -3.61 11.60
N LEU A 373 5.02 -2.33 11.19
CA LEU A 373 6.10 -1.38 11.38
C LEU A 373 5.56 -0.18 12.16
N SER A 374 6.40 0.50 12.92
CA SER A 374 5.93 1.64 13.73
C SER A 374 7.00 2.70 13.95
N CYS A 375 6.53 3.90 14.29
CA CYS A 375 7.37 4.97 14.82
C CYS A 375 6.53 5.97 15.63
N ARG A 376 7.20 6.87 16.38
CA ARG A 376 6.57 8.12 16.83
C ARG A 376 6.33 9.00 15.60
N LEU A 377 5.09 9.43 15.40
CA LEU A 377 4.72 10.27 14.26
C LEU A 377 5.53 11.57 14.24
N ASP A 378 5.65 12.23 15.41
CA ASP A 378 6.41 13.47 15.53
C ASP A 378 7.88 13.30 15.19
N ASN A 379 8.50 12.15 15.56
CA ASN A 379 9.90 11.87 15.23
C ASN A 379 10.12 11.77 13.71
N LEU A 380 9.21 11.09 13.00
CA LEU A 380 9.29 10.98 11.53
C LEU A 380 9.09 12.34 10.87
N VAL A 381 8.12 13.11 11.32
CA VAL A 381 7.82 14.44 10.76
C VAL A 381 8.97 15.42 11.03
N SER A 382 9.55 15.42 12.24
CA SER A 382 10.73 16.22 12.57
C SER A 382 11.93 15.83 11.71
N TYR A 383 12.19 14.51 11.54
CA TYR A 383 13.24 14.03 10.65
C TYR A 383 13.07 14.53 9.21
N LEU A 384 11.86 14.43 8.67
CA LEU A 384 11.56 14.94 7.32
C LEU A 384 11.87 16.43 7.21
N TRP A 385 11.48 17.21 8.19
CA TRP A 385 11.67 18.65 8.20
C TRP A 385 13.14 19.06 8.36
N GLU A 386 13.87 18.37 9.21
CA GLU A 386 15.27 18.72 9.52
C GLU A 386 16.27 18.21 8.48
N TYR A 387 16.02 17.02 7.91
CA TYR A 387 17.01 16.32 7.07
C TYR A 387 16.61 16.12 5.60
N CYS A 388 15.33 16.36 5.24
CA CYS A 388 14.82 15.97 3.93
C CYS A 388 14.25 17.14 3.12
N ASN A 389 14.88 18.32 3.18
CA ASN A 389 14.44 19.48 2.40
C ASN A 389 14.37 19.14 0.90
N TYR A 390 13.20 19.35 0.31
CA TYR A 390 12.96 19.12 -1.10
C TYR A 390 13.06 20.43 -1.89
N THR A 391 14.13 20.61 -2.62
CA THR A 391 14.22 21.69 -3.61
C THR A 391 13.82 21.12 -4.98
N THR A 392 12.68 21.56 -5.50
CA THR A 392 12.33 21.31 -6.92
C THR A 392 13.46 21.84 -7.80
N ARG A 393 14.07 20.96 -8.60
CA ARG A 393 15.01 21.34 -9.67
C ARG A 393 14.28 21.96 -10.84
#